data_e2c796613a32f86d744de795c503e2fd
#
_entry.id   e2c796613a32f86d744de795c503e2fd
#
_cell.length_a   1.000
_cell.length_b   1.000
_cell.length_c   1.000
_cell.angle_alpha   90.00
_cell.angle_beta   90.00
_cell.angle_gamma   90.00
#
_symmetry.space_group_name_H-M   'P 1'
#
loop_
_entity.id
_entity.type
_entity.pdbx_description
1 polymer ?
#
loop_
_entity_poly.entity_id
_entity_poly.type
_entity_poly.pdbx_seq_one_letter_code
_entity_poly.pdbx_strand_id
1 'polypeptide(L)'
;MPARQDGGALRGGAPRVVWCAGEHDPRAVSARSAAADLIKEDRPPHLVWHPGTGEIVQLLPATRAARLLGGRVGREGRFCVQIMVIAQSRTPFTGTPLNGLEAIVAWLEEWGVPRRWPAGPPLPSPQSYHAHRDRKDWARGGHYGASQVPLADRPDPGAIDVRRITGPDTPVAPIPKPRSPLPEPASLSDPPRLLPRKPPADDRVRPPQNDPPPGRPAPLQPAPEPVPVAQSAMSN
;
A
#
# COMPACT_ATOMS: atom_id res chain seq x y z
N MET A 1 -25.05 0.82 -3.03
CA MET A 1 -24.75 1.01 -4.47
C MET A 1 -23.68 -0.01 -4.86
N PRO A 2 -23.99 -1.09 -5.57
CA PRO A 2 -22.95 -2.05 -5.95
C PRO A 2 -22.03 -1.44 -7.03
N ALA A 3 -20.72 -1.66 -6.88
CA ALA A 3 -19.76 -1.32 -7.93
C ALA A 3 -19.94 -2.27 -9.13
N ARG A 4 -19.81 -1.73 -10.34
CA ARG A 4 -19.96 -2.51 -11.58
C ARG A 4 -18.71 -3.33 -11.92
N GLN A 5 -17.56 -2.90 -11.41
CA GLN A 5 -16.25 -3.54 -11.68
C GLN A 5 -15.58 -3.94 -10.38
N ASP A 6 -15.04 -5.13 -10.35
CA ASP A 6 -14.24 -5.67 -9.26
C ASP A 6 -12.80 -5.97 -9.70
N GLY A 7 -11.95 -6.38 -8.77
CA GLY A 7 -10.56 -6.74 -9.02
C GLY A 7 -10.36 -8.17 -9.56
N GLY A 8 -11.44 -8.90 -9.83
CA GLY A 8 -11.41 -10.26 -10.36
C GLY A 8 -11.40 -11.34 -9.27
N ALA A 9 -10.98 -12.55 -9.64
CA ALA A 9 -10.96 -13.69 -8.76
C ALA A 9 -9.86 -13.60 -7.70
N LEU A 10 -10.17 -14.09 -6.49
CA LEU A 10 -9.21 -14.27 -5.40
C LEU A 10 -8.30 -15.48 -5.66
N ARG A 11 -7.10 -15.50 -5.06
CA ARG A 11 -6.05 -16.49 -5.35
C ARG A 11 -5.86 -17.58 -4.28
N GLY A 12 -6.71 -17.59 -3.26
CA GLY A 12 -6.58 -18.51 -2.15
C GLY A 12 -5.54 -18.08 -1.10
N GLY A 13 -5.41 -18.85 -0.04
CA GLY A 13 -4.56 -18.56 1.12
C GLY A 13 -5.36 -18.08 2.33
N ALA A 14 -4.68 -17.63 3.39
CA ALA A 14 -5.33 -17.21 4.62
C ALA A 14 -6.23 -15.96 4.40
N PRO A 15 -7.43 -15.93 4.99
CA PRO A 15 -8.34 -14.81 4.90
C PRO A 15 -7.80 -13.60 5.66
N ARG A 16 -8.09 -12.41 5.16
CA ARG A 16 -7.56 -11.16 5.72
C ARG A 16 -8.45 -9.97 5.46
N VAL A 17 -8.22 -8.93 6.26
CA VAL A 17 -8.82 -7.61 6.07
C VAL A 17 -7.74 -6.54 6.10
N VAL A 18 -7.92 -5.50 5.28
CA VAL A 18 -7.04 -4.33 5.24
C VAL A 18 -7.85 -3.07 5.55
N TRP A 19 -7.39 -2.34 6.54
CA TRP A 19 -7.95 -1.06 6.98
C TRP A 19 -7.20 0.07 6.29
N CYS A 20 -7.91 0.89 5.54
CA CYS A 20 -7.37 2.01 4.76
C CYS A 20 -7.99 3.32 5.25
N ALA A 21 -7.22 4.37 5.39
CA ALA A 21 -7.74 5.71 5.61
C ALA A 21 -8.08 6.39 4.28
N GLY A 22 -9.14 7.18 4.28
CA GLY A 22 -9.58 7.93 3.12
C GLY A 22 -9.02 9.34 3.00
N GLU A 23 -8.23 9.83 3.96
CA GLU A 23 -7.80 11.23 4.07
C GLU A 23 -9.00 12.21 4.01
N HIS A 24 -10.15 11.78 4.51
CA HIS A 24 -11.37 12.57 4.54
C HIS A 24 -11.56 13.25 5.90
N ASP A 25 -12.15 14.45 5.88
CA ASP A 25 -12.69 15.04 7.11
C ASP A 25 -13.99 14.31 7.49
N PRO A 26 -14.02 13.58 8.63
CA PRO A 26 -15.22 12.85 9.05
C PRO A 26 -16.42 13.76 9.38
N ARG A 27 -16.22 15.06 9.51
CA ARG A 27 -17.31 16.03 9.75
C ARG A 27 -17.98 16.46 8.46
N ALA A 28 -17.29 16.36 7.32
CA ALA A 28 -17.76 16.85 6.03
C ALA A 28 -18.17 15.74 5.05
N VAL A 29 -17.68 14.50 5.24
CA VAL A 29 -17.83 13.43 4.24
C VAL A 29 -18.56 12.24 4.85
N SER A 30 -19.69 11.82 4.24
CA SER A 30 -20.41 10.60 4.60
C SER A 30 -19.76 9.37 3.93
N ALA A 31 -20.02 8.17 4.49
CA ALA A 31 -19.56 6.93 3.84
C ALA A 31 -20.16 6.77 2.45
N ARG A 32 -21.41 7.19 2.23
CA ARG A 32 -22.10 7.15 0.94
C ARG A 32 -21.47 8.06 -0.11
N SER A 33 -21.09 9.28 0.27
CA SER A 33 -20.41 10.23 -0.63
C SER A 33 -19.05 9.68 -1.06
N ALA A 34 -18.22 9.26 -0.10
CA ALA A 34 -16.92 8.67 -0.39
C ALA A 34 -17.04 7.40 -1.23
N ALA A 35 -18.05 6.57 -0.98
CA ALA A 35 -18.32 5.38 -1.79
C ALA A 35 -18.60 5.72 -3.25
N ALA A 36 -19.38 6.78 -3.49
CA ALA A 36 -19.70 7.23 -4.86
C ALA A 36 -18.44 7.72 -5.59
N ASP A 37 -17.57 8.44 -4.91
CA ASP A 37 -16.32 8.95 -5.50
C ASP A 37 -15.33 7.80 -5.77
N LEU A 38 -15.18 6.84 -4.87
CA LEU A 38 -14.35 5.66 -5.10
C LEU A 38 -14.84 4.78 -6.28
N ILE A 39 -16.14 4.73 -6.53
CA ILE A 39 -16.70 4.07 -7.72
C ILE A 39 -16.30 4.83 -8.98
N LYS A 40 -16.40 6.17 -8.99
CA LYS A 40 -16.01 7.01 -10.14
C LYS A 40 -14.52 6.89 -10.46
N GLU A 41 -13.69 6.78 -9.42
CA GLU A 41 -12.24 6.59 -9.53
C GLU A 41 -11.84 5.16 -9.93
N ASP A 42 -12.81 4.26 -10.14
CA ASP A 42 -12.60 2.84 -10.43
C ASP A 42 -11.75 2.13 -9.37
N ARG A 43 -11.92 2.48 -8.11
CA ARG A 43 -11.18 1.96 -6.95
C ARG A 43 -12.09 1.53 -5.80
N PRO A 44 -13.18 0.77 -6.06
CA PRO A 44 -14.11 0.38 -5.02
C PRO A 44 -13.46 -0.56 -4.00
N PRO A 45 -13.58 -0.27 -2.68
CA PRO A 45 -13.34 -1.23 -1.61
C PRO A 45 -14.51 -2.21 -1.48
N HIS A 46 -14.45 -3.15 -0.52
CA HIS A 46 -15.62 -3.95 -0.15
C HIS A 46 -16.59 -3.12 0.69
N LEU A 47 -16.06 -2.42 1.69
CA LEU A 47 -16.84 -1.56 2.57
C LEU A 47 -16.24 -0.14 2.62
N VAL A 48 -17.13 0.85 2.74
CA VAL A 48 -16.80 2.19 3.20
C VAL A 48 -17.49 2.38 4.54
N TRP A 49 -16.75 2.79 5.57
CA TRP A 49 -17.24 2.89 6.94
C TRP A 49 -16.90 4.24 7.56
N HIS A 50 -17.91 4.83 8.20
CA HIS A 50 -17.76 6.07 8.96
C HIS A 50 -17.85 5.78 10.46
N PRO A 51 -16.73 5.74 11.20
CA PRO A 51 -16.73 5.30 12.60
C PRO A 51 -17.51 6.22 13.56
N GLY A 52 -17.62 7.51 13.26
CA GLY A 52 -18.35 8.46 14.08
C GLY A 52 -19.87 8.29 14.00
N THR A 53 -20.41 8.03 12.81
CA THR A 53 -21.86 7.86 12.58
C THR A 53 -22.33 6.41 12.59
N GLY A 54 -21.42 5.46 12.36
CA GLY A 54 -21.74 4.05 12.18
C GLY A 54 -22.25 3.72 10.77
N GLU A 55 -22.24 4.67 9.83
CA GLU A 55 -22.65 4.41 8.46
C GLU A 55 -21.70 3.43 7.76
N ILE A 56 -22.24 2.34 7.23
CA ILE A 56 -21.50 1.31 6.48
C ILE A 56 -22.13 1.17 5.09
N VAL A 57 -21.31 1.29 4.06
CA VAL A 57 -21.73 1.09 2.66
C VAL A 57 -20.97 -0.08 2.07
N GLN A 58 -21.66 -1.14 1.69
CA GLN A 58 -21.06 -2.26 0.97
C GLN A 58 -21.09 -2.01 -0.54
N LEU A 59 -19.95 -2.17 -1.21
CA LEU A 59 -19.79 -1.96 -2.65
C LEU A 59 -19.56 -3.27 -3.41
N LEU A 60 -18.83 -4.22 -2.80
CA LEU A 60 -18.47 -5.49 -3.42
C LEU A 60 -18.73 -6.67 -2.48
N PRO A 61 -19.04 -7.85 -3.01
CA PRO A 61 -19.12 -9.07 -2.21
C PRO A 61 -17.71 -9.51 -1.80
N ALA A 62 -17.57 -10.11 -0.60
CA ALA A 62 -16.28 -10.59 -0.07
C ALA A 62 -15.61 -11.66 -0.96
N THR A 63 -16.38 -12.33 -1.81
CA THR A 63 -15.92 -13.39 -2.74
C THR A 63 -15.19 -12.87 -3.97
N ARG A 64 -15.16 -11.56 -4.18
CA ARG A 64 -14.45 -10.90 -5.28
C ARG A 64 -13.35 -10.04 -4.71
N ALA A 65 -12.29 -9.80 -5.47
CA ALA A 65 -11.27 -8.85 -5.06
C ALA A 65 -11.78 -7.41 -5.22
N ALA A 66 -11.46 -6.54 -4.28
CA ALA A 66 -11.68 -5.11 -4.41
C ALA A 66 -10.50 -4.44 -5.16
N ARG A 67 -10.69 -3.18 -5.57
CA ARG A 67 -9.72 -2.43 -6.38
C ARG A 67 -9.03 -1.29 -5.62
N LEU A 68 -9.34 -1.09 -4.36
CA LEU A 68 -8.73 -0.05 -3.53
C LEU A 68 -7.21 -0.27 -3.36
N LEU A 69 -6.82 -1.51 -3.04
CA LEU A 69 -5.43 -1.94 -3.08
C LEU A 69 -5.16 -2.45 -4.50
N GLY A 70 -4.43 -1.70 -5.28
CA GLY A 70 -4.07 -2.09 -6.63
C GLY A 70 -3.25 -3.39 -6.69
N GLY A 71 -3.16 -3.97 -7.88
CA GLY A 71 -2.23 -5.03 -8.19
C GLY A 71 -2.57 -6.42 -7.61
N ARG A 72 -1.51 -7.21 -7.40
CA ARG A 72 -1.61 -8.62 -7.02
C ARG A 72 -2.06 -8.83 -5.58
N VAL A 73 -1.61 -7.97 -4.67
CA VAL A 73 -1.80 -8.14 -3.21
C VAL A 73 -3.27 -8.07 -2.80
N GLY A 74 -4.08 -7.25 -3.45
CA GLY A 74 -5.53 -7.15 -3.21
C GLY A 74 -6.31 -8.40 -3.59
N ARG A 75 -5.68 -9.37 -4.26
CA ARG A 75 -6.27 -10.64 -4.70
C ARG A 75 -5.77 -11.84 -3.89
N GLU A 76 -4.84 -11.64 -2.96
CA GLU A 76 -4.24 -12.71 -2.17
C GLU A 76 -5.11 -13.07 -0.96
N GLY A 77 -5.33 -14.35 -0.76
CA GLY A 77 -6.22 -14.89 0.27
C GLY A 77 -7.48 -15.48 -0.33
N ARG A 78 -8.12 -16.41 0.39
CA ARG A 78 -9.47 -16.86 0.02
C ARG A 78 -10.48 -15.73 0.18
N PHE A 79 -10.20 -14.76 1.06
CA PHE A 79 -10.84 -13.45 1.21
C PHE A 79 -9.77 -12.41 1.49
N CYS A 80 -9.88 -11.25 0.86
CA CYS A 80 -9.02 -10.08 1.09
C CYS A 80 -9.92 -8.85 1.16
N VAL A 81 -10.62 -8.71 2.29
CA VAL A 81 -11.56 -7.61 2.49
C VAL A 81 -10.78 -6.30 2.60
N GLN A 82 -11.22 -5.28 1.89
CA GLN A 82 -10.64 -3.93 1.92
C GLN A 82 -11.70 -2.98 2.44
N ILE A 83 -11.40 -2.28 3.52
CA ILE A 83 -12.30 -1.35 4.19
C ILE A 83 -11.73 0.05 4.10
N MET A 84 -12.45 0.95 3.46
CA MET A 84 -12.16 2.38 3.50
C MET A 84 -12.81 2.99 4.72
N VAL A 85 -12.00 3.51 5.64
CA VAL A 85 -12.45 4.23 6.83
C VAL A 85 -12.47 5.71 6.53
N ILE A 86 -13.57 6.40 6.86
CA ILE A 86 -13.66 7.86 6.77
C ILE A 86 -12.88 8.45 7.94
N ALA A 87 -11.62 8.75 7.67
CA ALA A 87 -10.65 9.22 8.66
C ALA A 87 -9.47 9.92 7.97
N GLN A 88 -8.63 10.54 8.76
CA GLN A 88 -7.36 11.14 8.32
C GLN A 88 -6.20 10.33 8.92
N SER A 89 -5.12 10.14 8.16
CA SER A 89 -3.96 9.35 8.60
C SER A 89 -3.25 9.94 9.82
N ARG A 90 -3.37 11.25 10.03
CA ARG A 90 -2.78 11.95 11.19
C ARG A 90 -3.60 11.77 12.48
N THR A 91 -4.87 11.42 12.36
CA THR A 91 -5.78 11.24 13.48
C THR A 91 -6.32 9.81 13.44
N PRO A 92 -5.78 8.88 14.27
CA PRO A 92 -6.20 7.50 14.25
C PRO A 92 -7.71 7.36 14.47
N PHE A 93 -8.39 6.68 13.56
CA PHE A 93 -9.85 6.48 13.67
C PHE A 93 -10.25 5.74 14.95
N THR A 94 -9.35 4.96 15.53
CA THR A 94 -9.58 4.28 16.80
C THR A 94 -9.72 5.22 17.99
N GLY A 95 -9.42 6.51 17.84
CA GLY A 95 -9.76 7.55 18.83
C GLY A 95 -11.23 7.97 18.84
N THR A 96 -12.04 7.49 17.87
CA THR A 96 -13.47 7.81 17.76
C THR A 96 -14.35 6.76 18.45
N PRO A 97 -15.69 6.95 18.54
CA PRO A 97 -16.63 6.00 19.14
C PRO A 97 -16.64 4.60 18.51
N LEU A 98 -16.22 4.43 17.24
CA LEU A 98 -16.23 3.17 16.47
C LEU A 98 -17.62 2.56 16.29
N ASN A 99 -18.64 3.40 16.08
CA ASN A 99 -20.00 2.94 15.83
C ASN A 99 -20.05 2.00 14.63
N GLY A 100 -20.67 0.84 14.76
CA GLY A 100 -20.76 -0.18 13.72
C GLY A 100 -19.56 -1.13 13.61
N LEU A 101 -18.49 -0.93 14.39
CA LEU A 101 -17.30 -1.82 14.35
C LEU A 101 -17.67 -3.27 14.65
N GLU A 102 -18.48 -3.52 15.67
CA GLU A 102 -18.87 -4.88 16.08
C GLU A 102 -19.55 -5.64 14.94
N ALA A 103 -20.44 -4.98 14.19
CA ALA A 103 -21.08 -5.58 13.03
C ALA A 103 -20.09 -5.93 11.91
N ILE A 104 -19.10 -5.04 11.68
CA ILE A 104 -18.04 -5.29 10.69
C ILE A 104 -17.18 -6.48 11.14
N VAL A 105 -16.77 -6.53 12.42
CA VAL A 105 -15.90 -7.60 12.93
C VAL A 105 -16.64 -8.95 12.92
N ALA A 106 -17.89 -8.98 13.37
CA ALA A 106 -18.72 -10.19 13.31
C ALA A 106 -18.85 -10.70 11.86
N TRP A 107 -19.13 -9.82 10.91
CA TRP A 107 -19.19 -10.17 9.49
C TRP A 107 -17.83 -10.71 8.97
N LEU A 108 -16.70 -10.12 9.37
CA LEU A 108 -15.37 -10.61 8.99
C LEU A 108 -15.09 -12.01 9.56
N GLU A 109 -15.55 -12.31 10.77
CA GLU A 109 -15.42 -13.63 11.39
C GLU A 109 -16.23 -14.70 10.66
N GLU A 110 -17.43 -14.39 10.18
CA GLU A 110 -18.22 -15.30 9.32
C GLU A 110 -17.45 -15.69 8.05
N TRP A 111 -16.64 -14.78 7.51
CA TRP A 111 -15.72 -15.05 6.40
C TRP A 111 -14.42 -15.71 6.85
N GLY A 112 -14.26 -16.01 8.14
CA GLY A 112 -13.12 -16.69 8.73
C GLY A 112 -11.87 -15.81 8.85
N VAL A 113 -12.00 -14.49 8.87
CA VAL A 113 -10.89 -13.58 9.17
C VAL A 113 -10.62 -13.63 10.68
N PRO A 114 -9.46 -14.11 11.14
CA PRO A 114 -9.20 -14.24 12.56
C PRO A 114 -8.91 -12.89 13.22
N ARG A 115 -9.37 -12.71 14.47
CA ARG A 115 -9.09 -11.52 15.31
C ARG A 115 -7.63 -11.48 15.75
N ARG A 116 -6.72 -11.24 14.83
CA ARG A 116 -5.29 -11.07 15.12
C ARG A 116 -4.66 -10.04 14.20
N TRP A 117 -3.58 -9.41 14.67
CA TRP A 117 -2.82 -8.41 13.90
C TRP A 117 -1.36 -8.87 13.77
N PRO A 118 -1.02 -9.70 12.78
CA PRO A 118 0.27 -10.39 12.71
C PRO A 118 1.48 -9.47 12.55
N ALA A 119 1.29 -8.33 11.89
CA ALA A 119 2.36 -7.34 11.66
C ALA A 119 2.59 -6.40 12.85
N GLY A 120 1.88 -6.60 13.97
CA GLY A 120 1.90 -5.66 15.10
C GLY A 120 1.19 -4.34 14.80
N PRO A 121 1.12 -3.41 15.76
CA PRO A 121 0.48 -2.11 15.56
C PRO A 121 1.13 -1.35 14.40
N PRO A 122 0.32 -0.71 13.52
CA PRO A 122 0.86 0.17 12.51
C PRO A 122 1.62 1.34 13.13
N LEU A 123 2.66 1.81 12.45
CA LEU A 123 3.38 3.01 12.87
C LEU A 123 2.50 4.25 12.70
N PRO A 124 2.67 5.28 13.55
CA PRO A 124 1.98 6.56 13.35
C PRO A 124 2.40 7.24 12.05
N SER A 125 1.52 8.06 11.47
CA SER A 125 1.88 8.92 10.35
C SER A 125 2.81 10.06 10.83
N PRO A 126 3.90 10.41 10.10
CA PRO A 126 4.30 9.92 8.78
C PRO A 126 5.16 8.64 8.81
N GLN A 127 5.52 8.11 9.95
CA GLN A 127 6.40 6.92 10.07
C GLN A 127 5.76 5.67 9.44
N SER A 128 4.44 5.64 9.26
CA SER A 128 3.72 4.57 8.58
C SER A 128 4.21 4.30 7.16
N TYR A 129 4.80 5.28 6.48
CA TYR A 129 5.44 5.09 5.17
C TYR A 129 6.67 4.16 5.24
N HIS A 130 7.30 4.05 6.39
CA HIS A 130 8.43 3.17 6.66
C HIS A 130 8.02 1.86 7.35
N ALA A 131 6.72 1.54 7.36
CA ALA A 131 6.22 0.32 7.97
C ALA A 131 6.89 -0.92 7.38
N HIS A 132 7.18 -1.87 8.25
CA HIS A 132 7.70 -3.17 7.83
C HIS A 132 6.59 -3.96 7.11
N ARG A 133 6.82 -4.31 5.84
CA ARG A 133 5.86 -4.98 4.97
C ARG A 133 6.31 -6.42 4.72
N ASP A 134 6.26 -7.26 5.76
CA ASP A 134 6.76 -8.63 5.67
C ASP A 134 5.75 -9.55 4.99
N ARG A 135 6.24 -10.28 3.99
CA ARG A 135 5.47 -11.31 3.28
C ARG A 135 5.08 -12.50 4.18
N LYS A 136 5.89 -12.82 5.19
CA LYS A 136 5.59 -13.90 6.14
C LYS A 136 4.40 -13.51 7.03
N ASP A 137 4.40 -12.29 7.57
CA ASP A 137 3.27 -11.79 8.36
C ASP A 137 2.02 -11.70 7.49
N TRP A 138 2.12 -11.17 6.27
CA TRP A 138 1.02 -11.12 5.33
C TRP A 138 0.42 -12.48 5.01
N ALA A 139 1.24 -13.54 4.90
CA ALA A 139 0.79 -14.90 4.62
C ALA A 139 -0.03 -15.50 5.76
N ARG A 140 0.11 -15.01 7.00
CA ARG A 140 -0.62 -15.51 8.18
C ARG A 140 -2.11 -15.16 8.16
N GLY A 141 -2.52 -14.14 7.42
CA GLY A 141 -3.91 -13.65 7.44
C GLY A 141 -4.28 -12.92 8.73
N GLY A 142 -5.48 -12.37 8.80
CA GLY A 142 -5.93 -11.53 9.92
C GLY A 142 -6.07 -10.06 9.52
N HIS A 143 -5.86 -9.15 10.43
CA HIS A 143 -6.04 -7.71 10.24
C HIS A 143 -4.71 -7.01 9.93
N TYR A 144 -4.75 -6.02 9.05
CA TYR A 144 -3.60 -5.20 8.64
C TYR A 144 -4.02 -3.76 8.38
N GLY A 145 -3.16 -2.81 8.68
CA GLY A 145 -3.27 -1.46 8.12
C GLY A 145 -2.73 -1.43 6.68
N ALA A 146 -3.18 -0.49 5.88
CA ALA A 146 -2.76 -0.38 4.48
C ALA A 146 -1.24 -0.19 4.33
N SER A 147 -0.59 0.50 5.28
CA SER A 147 0.86 0.69 5.30
C SER A 147 1.65 -0.62 5.52
N GLN A 148 1.01 -1.67 6.04
CA GLN A 148 1.62 -2.97 6.32
C GLN A 148 1.47 -3.99 5.17
N VAL A 149 0.71 -3.61 4.13
CA VAL A 149 0.48 -4.47 2.97
C VAL A 149 1.72 -4.50 2.08
N PRO A 150 2.26 -5.68 1.72
CA PRO A 150 3.40 -5.77 0.81
C PRO A 150 3.12 -5.11 -0.53
N LEU A 151 4.00 -4.25 -1.00
CA LEU A 151 3.89 -3.55 -2.28
C LEU A 151 2.71 -2.55 -2.37
N ALA A 152 2.01 -2.28 -1.28
CA ALA A 152 1.02 -1.21 -1.26
C ALA A 152 1.69 0.14 -1.04
N ASP A 153 1.27 1.13 -1.81
CA ASP A 153 1.79 2.51 -1.72
C ASP A 153 0.74 3.43 -1.08
N ARG A 154 0.29 3.06 0.14
CA ARG A 154 -0.72 3.83 0.85
C ARG A 154 -0.39 3.94 2.33
N PRO A 155 -0.44 5.15 2.89
CA PRO A 155 -0.48 5.31 4.32
C PRO A 155 -1.81 4.75 4.85
N ASP A 156 -1.77 4.20 6.04
CA ASP A 156 -2.97 3.85 6.78
C ASP A 156 -3.37 5.00 7.73
N PRO A 157 -4.42 4.81 8.54
CA PRO A 157 -4.80 5.78 9.57
C PRO A 157 -3.74 6.04 10.65
N GLY A 158 -2.55 5.47 10.53
CA GLY A 158 -1.46 5.63 11.51
C GLY A 158 -1.79 4.95 12.84
N ALA A 159 -1.02 5.16 13.85
CA ALA A 159 -1.13 4.69 15.24
C ALA A 159 -2.46 4.04 15.68
N ILE A 160 -3.00 3.10 14.90
CA ILE A 160 -4.25 2.39 15.19
C ILE A 160 -4.10 1.61 16.49
N ASP A 161 -5.02 1.79 17.44
CA ASP A 161 -5.14 0.88 18.57
C ASP A 161 -5.77 -0.44 18.10
N VAL A 162 -4.91 -1.40 17.78
CA VAL A 162 -5.33 -2.71 17.26
C VAL A 162 -6.22 -3.48 18.23
N ARG A 163 -6.08 -3.27 19.55
CA ARG A 163 -6.90 -3.94 20.56
C ARG A 163 -8.35 -3.46 20.54
N ARG A 164 -8.60 -2.23 20.14
CA ARG A 164 -9.96 -1.72 19.96
C ARG A 164 -10.68 -2.37 18.78
N ILE A 165 -9.94 -2.95 17.83
CA ILE A 165 -10.49 -3.63 16.65
C ILE A 165 -10.59 -5.14 16.88
N THR A 166 -9.53 -5.74 17.39
CA THR A 166 -9.40 -7.20 17.46
C THR A 166 -9.62 -7.78 18.87
N GLY A 167 -9.85 -6.94 19.85
CA GLY A 167 -10.09 -7.32 21.25
C GLY A 167 -8.83 -7.24 22.12
N PRO A 168 -9.02 -7.15 23.47
CA PRO A 168 -7.93 -6.92 24.44
C PRO A 168 -6.90 -8.06 24.48
N ASP A 169 -7.33 -9.28 24.19
CA ASP A 169 -6.48 -10.49 24.26
C ASP A 169 -5.65 -10.72 23.00
N THR A 170 -5.76 -9.84 22.00
CA THR A 170 -4.97 -9.99 20.77
C THR A 170 -3.50 -9.82 21.07
N PRO A 171 -2.66 -10.85 20.79
CA PRO A 171 -1.22 -10.71 20.92
C PRO A 171 -0.72 -9.59 20.01
N VAL A 172 -0.25 -8.53 20.60
CA VAL A 172 0.43 -7.45 19.88
C VAL A 172 1.90 -7.77 19.87
N ALA A 173 2.47 -7.99 18.70
CA ALA A 173 3.92 -8.12 18.57
C ALA A 173 4.57 -6.86 19.17
N PRO A 174 5.65 -6.99 19.95
CA PRO A 174 6.33 -5.83 20.50
C PRO A 174 6.71 -4.88 19.37
N ILE A 175 6.44 -3.58 19.56
CA ILE A 175 6.86 -2.55 18.63
C ILE A 175 8.39 -2.70 18.49
N PRO A 176 8.92 -2.89 17.27
CA PRO A 176 10.37 -2.95 17.09
C PRO A 176 10.96 -1.68 17.69
N LYS A 177 11.84 -1.81 18.70
CA LYS A 177 12.55 -0.65 19.22
C LYS A 177 13.22 0.06 18.04
N PRO A 178 13.12 1.39 17.93
CA PRO A 178 13.89 2.12 16.95
C PRO A 178 15.34 1.66 17.08
N ARG A 179 15.96 1.24 16.00
CA ARG A 179 17.39 0.95 16.01
C ARG A 179 18.06 2.21 16.51
N SER A 180 18.81 2.10 17.62
CA SER A 180 19.67 3.18 18.06
C SER A 180 20.43 3.70 16.85
N PRO A 181 20.55 5.03 16.67
CA PRO A 181 21.34 5.55 15.57
C PRO A 181 22.68 4.84 15.61
N LEU A 182 23.16 4.40 14.45
CA LEU A 182 24.51 3.86 14.32
C LEU A 182 25.45 4.83 15.05
N PRO A 183 26.42 4.33 15.85
CA PRO A 183 27.43 5.19 16.43
C PRO A 183 28.01 6.02 15.28
N GLU A 184 28.01 7.33 15.44
CA GLU A 184 28.66 8.24 14.50
C GLU A 184 30.05 7.68 14.22
N PRO A 185 30.48 7.61 12.95
CA PRO A 185 31.83 7.22 12.63
C PRO A 185 32.74 8.14 13.44
N ALA A 186 33.57 7.54 14.29
CA ALA A 186 34.52 8.26 15.14
C ALA A 186 35.18 9.34 14.29
N SER A 187 35.04 10.60 14.71
CA SER A 187 35.70 11.74 14.09
C SER A 187 37.15 11.37 13.85
N LEU A 188 37.53 11.24 12.60
CA LEU A 188 38.90 11.15 12.18
C LEU A 188 39.53 12.54 12.41
N SER A 189 39.77 12.87 13.68
CA SER A 189 40.56 14.01 14.10
C SER A 189 41.99 13.58 14.23
N ASP A 190 42.64 13.28 13.12
CA ASP A 190 44.06 13.44 12.93
C ASP A 190 44.37 13.43 11.43
N PRO A 191 44.89 14.53 10.88
CA PRO A 191 45.33 14.54 9.50
C PRO A 191 46.57 13.63 9.39
N PRO A 192 46.64 12.74 8.39
CA PRO A 192 47.82 11.89 8.20
C PRO A 192 49.02 12.78 7.95
N ARG A 193 50.05 12.61 8.78
CA ARG A 193 51.36 13.25 8.66
C ARG A 193 51.94 12.88 7.30
N LEU A 194 51.96 13.86 6.39
CA LEU A 194 52.55 13.71 5.05
C LEU A 194 54.02 13.37 5.17
N LEU A 195 54.38 12.14 4.87
CA LEU A 195 55.79 11.77 4.60
C LEU A 195 56.20 12.41 3.25
N PRO A 196 57.43 12.92 3.12
CA PRO A 196 57.86 13.57 1.87
C PRO A 196 57.86 12.59 0.72
N ARG A 197 57.17 12.94 -0.33
CA ARG A 197 57.11 12.16 -1.58
C ARG A 197 58.45 12.24 -2.29
N LYS A 198 59.00 11.08 -2.61
CA LYS A 198 60.11 10.88 -3.55
C LYS A 198 59.63 11.35 -4.97
N PRO A 199 60.44 12.10 -5.73
CA PRO A 199 60.03 12.56 -7.04
C PRO A 199 59.87 11.38 -8.00
N PRO A 200 58.86 11.44 -8.89
CA PRO A 200 58.64 10.39 -9.87
C PRO A 200 59.71 10.45 -10.97
N ALA A 201 60.15 9.26 -11.40
CA ALA A 201 60.97 9.09 -12.58
C ALA A 201 60.20 9.43 -13.83
N ASP A 202 60.87 10.08 -14.75
CA ASP A 202 60.48 10.51 -16.06
C ASP A 202 59.98 9.30 -16.89
N ASP A 203 58.67 9.30 -17.28
CA ASP A 203 58.16 8.33 -18.20
C ASP A 203 57.39 9.05 -19.34
N ARG A 204 57.95 8.83 -20.47
CA ARG A 204 57.73 9.36 -21.81
C ARG A 204 56.24 9.51 -22.21
N VAL A 205 55.97 10.66 -22.74
CA VAL A 205 54.79 11.05 -23.52
C VAL A 205 54.37 9.98 -24.52
N ARG A 206 53.19 9.43 -24.37
CA ARG A 206 52.49 8.65 -25.39
C ARG A 206 51.50 9.56 -26.10
N PRO A 207 51.44 9.59 -27.46
CA PRO A 207 50.54 10.46 -28.21
C PRO A 207 49.09 10.01 -28.05
N PRO A 208 48.11 10.91 -28.21
CA PRO A 208 46.68 10.63 -28.02
C PRO A 208 46.14 9.71 -29.15
N GLN A 209 45.47 8.64 -28.75
CA GLN A 209 44.66 7.85 -29.68
C GLN A 209 43.33 8.59 -29.91
N ASN A 210 43.03 8.84 -31.18
CA ASN A 210 41.75 9.36 -31.64
C ASN A 210 40.66 8.30 -31.51
N ASP A 211 39.74 8.50 -30.59
CA ASP A 211 38.48 7.76 -30.54
C ASP A 211 37.50 8.32 -31.59
N PRO A 212 36.80 7.46 -32.34
CA PRO A 212 35.78 7.92 -33.30
C PRO A 212 34.54 8.47 -32.58
N PRO A 213 33.83 9.46 -33.16
CA PRO A 213 32.66 10.07 -32.56
C PRO A 213 31.49 9.08 -32.44
N PRO A 214 30.62 9.22 -31.42
CA PRO A 214 29.46 8.34 -31.22
C PRO A 214 28.46 8.50 -32.38
N GLY A 215 28.01 7.35 -32.88
CA GLY A 215 27.10 7.22 -34.01
C GLY A 215 25.77 7.94 -33.79
N ARG A 216 25.28 8.61 -34.82
CA ARG A 216 23.95 9.21 -34.92
C ARG A 216 22.85 8.17 -34.64
N PRO A 217 21.81 8.50 -33.88
CA PRO A 217 20.65 7.62 -33.78
C PRO A 217 19.93 7.49 -35.14
N ALA A 218 19.49 6.26 -35.41
CA ALA A 218 18.75 5.94 -36.64
C ALA A 218 17.35 6.62 -36.63
N PRO A 219 16.83 7.02 -37.83
CA PRO A 219 15.51 7.62 -37.91
C PRO A 219 14.40 6.64 -37.56
N LEU A 220 13.43 7.12 -36.77
CA LEU A 220 12.22 6.41 -36.42
C LEU A 220 11.43 6.03 -37.68
N GLN A 221 11.06 4.76 -37.77
CA GLN A 221 10.14 4.29 -38.82
C GLN A 221 8.73 4.82 -38.55
N PRO A 222 7.98 5.26 -39.57
CA PRO A 222 6.58 5.67 -39.40
C PRO A 222 5.71 4.49 -39.03
N ALA A 223 4.70 4.75 -38.18
CA ALA A 223 3.71 3.79 -37.73
C ALA A 223 2.89 3.25 -38.94
N PRO A 224 2.46 1.98 -38.91
CA PRO A 224 1.60 1.42 -39.95
C PRO A 224 0.21 2.08 -39.94
N GLU A 225 -0.30 2.41 -41.11
CA GLU A 225 -1.65 2.94 -41.34
C GLU A 225 -2.73 1.94 -40.89
N PRO A 226 -3.88 2.40 -40.38
CA PRO A 226 -4.99 1.55 -39.99
C PRO A 226 -5.66 0.94 -41.25
N VAL A 227 -5.84 -0.38 -41.22
CA VAL A 227 -6.55 -1.15 -42.24
C VAL A 227 -8.04 -0.78 -42.20
N PRO A 228 -8.69 -0.48 -43.33
CA PRO A 228 -10.12 -0.19 -43.35
C PRO A 228 -10.97 -1.43 -43.06
N VAL A 229 -11.84 -1.31 -42.03
CA VAL A 229 -12.84 -2.35 -41.73
C VAL A 229 -13.91 -2.34 -42.82
N ALA A 230 -14.03 -3.44 -43.54
CA ALA A 230 -15.09 -3.66 -44.50
C ALA A 230 -16.43 -3.73 -43.77
N GLN A 231 -17.35 -2.79 -44.08
CA GLN A 231 -18.78 -2.86 -43.74
C GLN A 231 -19.45 -3.95 -44.56
N SER A 232 -19.78 -5.07 -43.91
CA SER A 232 -20.72 -6.06 -44.49
C SER A 232 -22.12 -5.52 -44.43
N ALA A 233 -22.63 -5.16 -45.57
CA ALA A 233 -24.08 -4.89 -45.77
C ALA A 233 -24.85 -6.19 -45.51
N MET A 234 -25.78 -6.17 -44.57
CA MET A 234 -26.82 -7.16 -44.45
C MET A 234 -28.05 -6.59 -45.17
N SER A 235 -28.39 -7.18 -46.33
CA SER A 235 -29.70 -7.07 -46.99
C SER A 235 -30.56 -8.23 -46.52
N ASN A 236 -31.83 -7.92 -46.33
CA ASN A 236 -33.02 -8.74 -46.08
C ASN A 236 -33.23 -9.25 -44.66
#